data_82ac506d707c519aa26c64512f0eb698
#
_entry.id   82ac506d707c519aa26c64512f0eb698
#
_cell.length_a   1.000
_cell.length_b   1.000
_cell.length_c   1.000
_cell.angle_alpha   90.00
_cell.angle_beta   90.00
_cell.angle_gamma   90.00
#
_symmetry.space_group_name_H-M   'P 1'
#
loop_
_entity.id
_entity.type
_entity.pdbx_description
1 polymer ?
#
loop_
_entity_poly.entity_id
_entity_poly.type
_entity_poly.pdbx_seq_one_letter_code
_entity_poly.pdbx_strand_id
1 'polypeptide(L)'
;MTILDDAISLEERARAYYAEAAGRVTDPSGNKILDLLTKEEALHAEALAKMKDGSYGELAGSTLLQNVRGLVEGAVKKGKDAISSDGSLREILQKAMETEAATKRFYEEKAASADDEKVKDLFGKLARQEASHYLLVSSLAEYFDRPAEWVESAEFGLRPEY
;
A
#
# COMPACT_ATOMS: atom_id res chain seq x y z
N MET A 1 -0.65 2.42 27.49
CA MET A 1 -0.88 2.23 26.05
C MET A 1 -0.47 0.80 25.73
N THR A 2 -1.33 0.03 25.09
CA THR A 2 -1.04 -1.34 24.72
C THR A 2 -0.38 -1.41 23.34
N ILE A 3 0.23 -2.54 23.01
CA ILE A 3 0.80 -2.76 21.68
C ILE A 3 -0.25 -2.62 20.55
N LEU A 4 -1.49 -2.97 20.84
CA LEU A 4 -2.62 -2.79 19.90
C LEU A 4 -2.97 -1.31 19.74
N ASP A 5 -2.87 -0.49 20.80
CA ASP A 5 -3.07 0.95 20.69
C ASP A 5 -2.00 1.60 19.81
N ASP A 6 -0.74 1.19 19.97
CA ASP A 6 0.36 1.67 19.14
C ASP A 6 0.15 1.28 17.67
N ALA A 7 -0.25 0.04 17.42
CA ALA A 7 -0.56 -0.46 16.08
C ALA A 7 -1.72 0.31 15.44
N ILE A 8 -2.85 0.49 16.14
CA ILE A 8 -3.99 1.27 15.67
C ILE A 8 -3.56 2.71 15.32
N SER A 9 -2.73 3.32 16.16
CA SER A 9 -2.21 4.66 15.91
C SER A 9 -1.34 4.75 14.66
N LEU A 10 -0.55 3.70 14.35
CA LEU A 10 0.22 3.61 13.11
C LEU A 10 -0.69 3.59 11.88
N GLU A 11 -1.69 2.71 11.88
CA GLU A 11 -2.64 2.56 10.77
C GLU A 11 -3.46 3.85 10.54
N GLU A 12 -3.94 4.48 11.60
CA GLU A 12 -4.69 5.73 11.48
C GLU A 12 -3.84 6.88 10.92
N ARG A 13 -2.55 6.93 11.24
CA ARG A 13 -1.62 7.90 10.66
C ARG A 13 -1.34 7.62 9.19
N ALA A 14 -1.14 6.36 8.82
CA ALA A 14 -0.96 5.96 7.42
C ALA A 14 -2.22 6.25 6.61
N ARG A 15 -3.40 5.91 7.13
CA ARG A 15 -4.69 6.23 6.52
C ARG A 15 -4.86 7.73 6.28
N ALA A 16 -4.60 8.54 7.29
CA ALA A 16 -4.69 10.01 7.18
C ALA A 16 -3.71 10.56 6.16
N TYR A 17 -2.49 10.04 6.12
CA TYR A 17 -1.48 10.41 5.14
C TYR A 17 -1.94 10.12 3.70
N TYR A 18 -2.43 8.92 3.41
CA TYR A 18 -2.91 8.57 2.08
C TYR A 18 -4.16 9.35 1.67
N ALA A 19 -5.09 9.59 2.59
CA ALA A 19 -6.28 10.41 2.33
C ALA A 19 -5.91 11.87 1.98
N GLU A 20 -4.98 12.47 2.71
CA GLU A 20 -4.46 13.81 2.41
C GLU A 20 -3.72 13.83 1.07
N ALA A 21 -2.85 12.84 0.83
CA ALA A 21 -2.10 12.71 -0.40
C ALA A 21 -3.01 12.56 -1.63
N ALA A 22 -4.10 11.79 -1.53
CA ALA A 22 -5.10 11.66 -2.58
C ALA A 22 -5.70 13.01 -2.98
N GLY A 23 -5.94 13.90 -2.01
CA GLY A 23 -6.44 15.26 -2.26
C GLY A 23 -5.44 16.18 -2.99
N ARG A 24 -4.15 15.84 -2.99
CA ARG A 24 -3.08 16.62 -3.63
C ARG A 24 -2.73 16.14 -5.04
N VAL A 25 -3.09 14.92 -5.40
CA VAL A 25 -2.76 14.30 -6.67
C VAL A 25 -3.87 14.57 -7.67
N THR A 26 -3.52 15.17 -8.81
CA THR A 26 -4.46 15.55 -9.88
C THR A 26 -4.68 14.41 -10.89
N ASP A 27 -3.74 13.49 -11.02
CA ASP A 27 -3.90 12.33 -11.89
C ASP A 27 -4.99 11.38 -11.34
N PRO A 28 -6.04 11.06 -12.12
CA PRO A 28 -7.15 10.23 -11.64
C PRO A 28 -6.73 8.82 -11.21
N SER A 29 -5.76 8.21 -11.89
CA SER A 29 -5.27 6.88 -11.57
C SER A 29 -4.42 6.90 -10.30
N GLY A 30 -3.54 7.89 -10.15
CA GLY A 30 -2.75 8.10 -8.94
C GLY A 30 -3.64 8.38 -7.73
N ASN A 31 -4.63 9.24 -7.88
CA ASN A 31 -5.64 9.53 -6.85
C ASN A 31 -6.36 8.24 -6.43
N LYS A 32 -6.81 7.42 -7.39
CA LYS A 32 -7.53 6.17 -7.12
C LYS A 32 -6.67 5.15 -6.37
N ILE A 33 -5.36 5.07 -6.67
CA ILE A 33 -4.44 4.18 -5.96
C ILE A 33 -4.30 4.62 -4.49
N LEU A 34 -4.15 5.92 -4.25
CA LEU A 34 -4.07 6.46 -2.88
C LEU A 34 -5.37 6.25 -2.09
N ASP A 35 -6.53 6.35 -2.75
CA ASP A 35 -7.82 6.01 -2.14
C ASP A 35 -7.91 4.52 -1.76
N LEU A 36 -7.38 3.63 -2.60
CA LEU A 36 -7.34 2.20 -2.31
C LEU A 36 -6.44 1.90 -1.12
N LEU A 37 -5.24 2.52 -1.04
CA LEU A 37 -4.36 2.42 0.13
C LEU A 37 -5.05 2.94 1.39
N THR A 38 -5.71 4.10 1.33
CA THR A 38 -6.49 4.64 2.46
C THR A 38 -7.52 3.63 3.00
N LYS A 39 -8.18 2.88 2.12
CA LYS A 39 -9.15 1.86 2.51
C LYS A 39 -8.51 0.63 3.13
N GLU A 40 -7.35 0.20 2.63
CA GLU A 40 -6.59 -0.90 3.21
C GLU A 40 -6.16 -0.57 4.64
N GLU A 41 -5.60 0.62 4.89
CA GLU A 41 -5.21 1.05 6.24
C GLU A 41 -6.40 1.15 7.20
N ALA A 42 -7.57 1.55 6.69
CA ALA A 42 -8.80 1.52 7.49
C ALA A 42 -9.21 0.10 7.90
N LEU A 43 -9.05 -0.88 7.02
CA LEU A 43 -9.32 -2.29 7.34
C LEU A 43 -8.32 -2.86 8.35
N HIS A 44 -7.04 -2.47 8.27
CA HIS A 44 -6.03 -2.82 9.25
C HIS A 44 -6.38 -2.28 10.64
N ALA A 45 -6.70 -0.98 10.73
CA ALA A 45 -7.11 -0.35 11.99
C ALA A 45 -8.37 -1.01 12.57
N GLU A 46 -9.35 -1.35 11.74
CA GLU A 46 -10.56 -2.05 12.18
C GLU A 46 -10.26 -3.46 12.73
N ALA A 47 -9.40 -4.22 12.06
CA ALA A 47 -9.00 -5.55 12.51
C ALA A 47 -8.28 -5.50 13.87
N LEU A 48 -7.39 -4.52 14.06
CA LEU A 48 -6.69 -4.28 15.32
C LEU A 48 -7.65 -3.85 16.45
N ALA A 49 -8.62 -2.98 16.14
CA ALA A 49 -9.64 -2.56 17.10
C ALA A 49 -10.51 -3.74 17.55
N LYS A 50 -10.93 -4.61 16.64
CA LYS A 50 -11.66 -5.84 16.97
C LYS A 50 -10.82 -6.79 17.83
N MET A 51 -9.53 -6.92 17.54
CA MET A 51 -8.61 -7.71 18.36
C MET A 51 -8.53 -7.14 19.79
N LYS A 52 -8.41 -5.83 19.92
CA LYS A 52 -8.37 -5.14 21.22
C LYS A 52 -9.63 -5.36 22.03
N ASP A 53 -10.79 -5.36 21.38
CA ASP A 53 -12.10 -5.60 22.01
C ASP A 53 -12.38 -7.11 22.26
N GLY A 54 -11.46 -8.00 21.89
CA GLY A 54 -11.62 -9.45 22.05
C GLY A 54 -12.54 -10.10 21.01
N SER A 55 -12.92 -9.40 19.96
CA SER A 55 -13.84 -9.88 18.92
C SER A 55 -13.20 -10.73 17.84
N TYR A 56 -11.89 -10.83 17.81
CA TYR A 56 -11.06 -11.66 16.89
C TYR A 56 -11.61 -11.80 15.47
N GLY A 57 -11.84 -10.68 14.80
CA GLY A 57 -12.24 -10.67 13.39
C GLY A 57 -11.07 -11.16 12.51
N GLU A 58 -11.38 -11.92 11.47
CA GLU A 58 -10.38 -12.24 10.45
C GLU A 58 -10.05 -11.01 9.62
N LEU A 59 -8.76 -10.75 9.43
CA LEU A 59 -8.30 -9.80 8.43
C LEU A 59 -8.48 -10.46 7.05
N ALA A 60 -9.32 -9.86 6.20
CA ALA A 60 -9.50 -10.32 4.83
C ALA A 60 -8.20 -10.17 4.03
N GLY A 61 -8.01 -11.04 3.03
CA GLY A 61 -6.91 -10.88 2.09
C GLY A 61 -7.06 -9.58 1.29
N SER A 62 -5.94 -8.88 1.06
CA SER A 62 -5.95 -7.65 0.27
C SER A 62 -6.19 -7.93 -1.21
N THR A 63 -7.05 -7.14 -1.84
CA THR A 63 -7.29 -7.10 -3.29
C THR A 63 -6.59 -5.92 -3.96
N LEU A 64 -5.78 -5.17 -3.23
CA LEU A 64 -5.15 -3.93 -3.68
C LEU A 64 -4.37 -4.10 -4.98
N LEU A 65 -3.46 -5.07 -5.04
CA LEU A 65 -2.63 -5.30 -6.23
C LEU A 65 -3.46 -5.64 -7.47
N GLN A 66 -4.55 -6.42 -7.32
CA GLN A 66 -5.46 -6.76 -8.42
C GLN A 66 -6.21 -5.51 -8.91
N ASN A 67 -6.68 -4.69 -7.99
CA ASN A 67 -7.40 -3.45 -8.31
C ASN A 67 -6.49 -2.44 -9.03
N VAL A 68 -5.25 -2.26 -8.56
CA VAL A 68 -4.27 -1.38 -9.20
C VAL A 68 -3.89 -1.89 -10.58
N ARG A 69 -3.66 -3.18 -10.74
CA ARG A 69 -3.39 -3.79 -12.05
C ARG A 69 -4.53 -3.52 -13.03
N GLY A 70 -5.77 -3.69 -12.61
CA GLY A 70 -6.94 -3.38 -13.44
C GLY A 70 -7.03 -1.92 -13.86
N LEU A 71 -6.63 -0.99 -12.99
CA LEU A 71 -6.57 0.45 -13.32
C LEU A 71 -5.51 0.74 -14.40
N VAL A 72 -4.32 0.17 -14.26
CA VAL A 72 -3.22 0.35 -15.22
C VAL A 72 -3.59 -0.26 -16.57
N GLU A 73 -4.07 -1.50 -16.61
CA GLU A 73 -4.49 -2.17 -17.85
C GLU A 73 -5.63 -1.41 -18.54
N GLY A 74 -6.58 -0.88 -17.78
CA GLY A 74 -7.69 -0.07 -18.31
C GLY A 74 -7.22 1.24 -18.92
N ALA A 75 -6.23 1.90 -18.32
CA ALA A 75 -5.65 3.13 -18.85
C ALA A 75 -4.87 2.87 -20.16
N VAL A 76 -4.05 1.84 -20.20
CA VAL A 76 -3.28 1.43 -21.38
C VAL A 76 -4.20 1.10 -22.57
N LYS A 77 -5.28 0.35 -22.35
CA LYS A 77 -6.28 0.03 -23.40
C LYS A 77 -6.95 1.26 -24.00
N LYS A 78 -7.03 2.37 -23.23
CA LYS A 78 -7.58 3.64 -23.69
C LYS A 78 -6.56 4.54 -24.41
N GLY A 79 -5.33 4.06 -24.62
CA GLY A 79 -4.24 4.83 -25.23
C GLY A 79 -3.79 6.03 -24.39
N LYS A 80 -3.99 5.99 -23.08
CA LYS A 80 -3.54 7.01 -22.14
C LYS A 80 -2.29 6.51 -21.42
N ASP A 81 -1.42 7.46 -21.05
CA ASP A 81 -0.41 7.18 -20.06
C ASP A 81 -1.09 6.58 -18.82
N ALA A 82 -0.59 5.46 -18.34
CA ALA A 82 -1.23 4.73 -17.26
C ALA A 82 -1.40 5.59 -16.01
N ILE A 83 -0.38 6.40 -15.72
CA ILE A 83 -0.36 7.40 -14.64
C ILE A 83 0.55 8.52 -15.07
N SER A 84 0.09 9.78 -15.02
CA SER A 84 0.96 10.92 -15.23
C SER A 84 1.65 11.32 -13.92
N SER A 85 2.97 11.50 -13.96
CA SER A 85 3.70 11.99 -12.79
C SER A 85 3.58 13.51 -12.71
N ASP A 86 2.95 14.03 -11.66
CA ASP A 86 3.34 15.32 -11.14
C ASP A 86 4.44 15.13 -10.06
N GLY A 87 5.22 16.18 -9.79
CA GLY A 87 6.30 16.09 -8.81
C GLY A 87 5.82 15.73 -7.41
N SER A 88 4.54 16.00 -7.09
CA SER A 88 3.95 15.70 -5.79
C SER A 88 3.72 14.20 -5.59
N LEU A 89 3.32 13.47 -6.62
CA LEU A 89 3.13 12.03 -6.54
C LEU A 89 4.45 11.28 -6.25
N ARG A 90 5.55 11.73 -6.86
CA ARG A 90 6.88 11.15 -6.61
C ARG A 90 7.30 11.28 -5.13
N GLU A 91 7.16 12.46 -4.54
CA GLU A 91 7.45 12.70 -3.12
C GLU A 91 6.55 11.88 -2.20
N ILE A 92 5.26 11.78 -2.54
CA ILE A 92 4.28 10.97 -1.82
C ILE A 92 4.69 9.51 -1.81
N LEU A 93 5.06 8.94 -2.96
CA LEU A 93 5.48 7.54 -3.07
C LEU A 93 6.78 7.27 -2.31
N GLN A 94 7.75 8.20 -2.33
CA GLN A 94 8.99 8.08 -1.57
C GLN A 94 8.70 8.01 -0.05
N LYS A 95 7.84 8.87 0.45
CA LYS A 95 7.42 8.87 1.85
C LYS A 95 6.61 7.63 2.21
N ALA A 96 5.74 7.18 1.31
CA ALA A 96 4.99 5.94 1.47
C ALA A 96 5.92 4.73 1.62
N MET A 97 6.95 4.60 0.78
CA MET A 97 7.95 3.51 0.88
C MET A 97 8.58 3.43 2.26
N GLU A 98 9.00 4.56 2.83
CA GLU A 98 9.57 4.64 4.17
C GLU A 98 8.58 4.19 5.24
N THR A 99 7.33 4.63 5.12
CA THR A 99 6.25 4.31 6.06
C THR A 99 5.91 2.83 6.02
N GLU A 100 5.66 2.26 4.83
CA GLU A 100 5.34 0.84 4.66
C GLU A 100 6.47 -0.07 5.17
N ALA A 101 7.72 0.27 4.87
CA ALA A 101 8.87 -0.48 5.36
C ALA A 101 8.98 -0.45 6.89
N ALA A 102 8.70 0.68 7.52
CA ALA A 102 8.71 0.83 8.97
C ALA A 102 7.56 0.06 9.64
N THR A 103 6.35 0.15 9.10
CA THR A 103 5.17 -0.54 9.62
C THR A 103 5.31 -2.06 9.47
N LYS A 104 5.79 -2.53 8.31
CA LYS A 104 6.12 -3.94 8.10
C LYS A 104 7.07 -4.47 9.17
N ARG A 105 8.19 -3.78 9.42
CA ARG A 105 9.16 -4.19 10.47
C ARG A 105 8.53 -4.20 11.85
N PHE A 106 7.73 -3.20 12.18
CA PHE A 106 7.00 -3.17 13.44
C PHE A 106 6.17 -4.43 13.62
N TYR A 107 5.38 -4.83 12.63
CA TYR A 107 4.56 -6.04 12.72
C TYR A 107 5.36 -7.33 12.77
N GLU A 108 6.46 -7.43 12.03
CA GLU A 108 7.37 -8.59 12.08
C GLU A 108 7.98 -8.77 13.48
N GLU A 109 8.48 -7.69 14.08
CA GLU A 109 9.06 -7.70 15.42
C GLU A 109 8.01 -8.05 16.48
N LYS A 110 6.81 -7.48 16.37
CA LYS A 110 5.73 -7.72 17.34
C LYS A 110 5.12 -9.10 17.19
N ALA A 111 5.01 -9.63 15.98
CA ALA A 111 4.61 -11.02 15.76
C ALA A 111 5.62 -12.01 16.38
N ALA A 112 6.92 -11.72 16.26
CA ALA A 112 7.97 -12.57 16.83
C ALA A 112 7.96 -12.58 18.37
N SER A 113 7.53 -11.50 19.01
CA SER A 113 7.53 -11.33 20.48
C SER A 113 6.15 -11.50 21.15
N ALA A 114 5.09 -11.74 20.39
CA ALA A 114 3.75 -11.88 20.94
C ALA A 114 3.58 -13.23 21.63
N ASP A 115 3.05 -13.22 22.85
CA ASP A 115 2.71 -14.43 23.62
C ASP A 115 1.34 -15.02 23.21
N ASP A 116 0.41 -14.16 22.78
CA ASP A 116 -0.91 -14.55 22.30
C ASP A 116 -0.84 -14.96 20.82
N GLU A 117 -1.17 -16.22 20.53
CA GLU A 117 -1.13 -16.79 19.17
C GLU A 117 -2.07 -16.07 18.19
N LYS A 118 -3.18 -15.50 18.65
CA LYS A 118 -4.11 -14.74 17.80
C LYS A 118 -3.54 -13.38 17.43
N VAL A 119 -2.88 -12.71 18.37
CA VAL A 119 -2.15 -11.45 18.12
C VAL A 119 -1.00 -11.70 17.16
N LYS A 120 -0.25 -12.78 17.39
CA LYS A 120 0.85 -13.20 16.52
C LYS A 120 0.38 -13.47 15.09
N ASP A 121 -0.73 -14.20 14.91
CA ASP A 121 -1.30 -14.47 13.58
C ASP A 121 -1.75 -13.18 12.89
N LEU A 122 -2.45 -12.29 13.60
CA LEU A 122 -2.88 -11.00 13.04
C LEU A 122 -1.68 -10.14 12.62
N PHE A 123 -0.67 -9.98 13.47
CA PHE A 123 0.51 -9.19 13.13
C PHE A 123 1.30 -9.81 11.97
N GLY A 124 1.37 -11.13 11.87
CA GLY A 124 1.95 -11.81 10.72
C GLY A 124 1.19 -11.55 9.41
N LYS A 125 -0.14 -11.51 9.45
CA LYS A 125 -0.99 -11.14 8.31
C LYS A 125 -0.80 -9.68 7.90
N LEU A 126 -0.80 -8.77 8.88
CA LEU A 126 -0.53 -7.35 8.65
C LEU A 126 0.85 -7.14 8.03
N ALA A 127 1.91 -7.74 8.56
CA ALA A 127 3.25 -7.65 8.00
C ALA A 127 3.31 -8.06 6.51
N ARG A 128 2.57 -9.10 6.12
CA ARG A 128 2.48 -9.53 4.71
C ARG A 128 1.73 -8.52 3.84
N GLN A 129 0.67 -7.90 4.36
CA GLN A 129 -0.07 -6.87 3.62
C GLN A 129 0.76 -5.59 3.46
N GLU A 130 1.49 -5.15 4.52
CA GLU A 130 2.43 -4.03 4.43
C GLU A 130 3.57 -4.31 3.42
N ALA A 131 4.05 -5.55 3.33
CA ALA A 131 5.01 -5.94 2.30
C ALA A 131 4.44 -5.77 0.88
N SER A 132 3.14 -6.06 0.69
CA SER A 132 2.45 -5.86 -0.59
C SER A 132 2.25 -4.38 -0.90
N HIS A 133 1.92 -3.56 0.10
CA HIS A 133 1.83 -2.10 -0.03
C HIS A 133 3.19 -1.51 -0.41
N TYR A 134 4.27 -1.92 0.27
CA TYR A 134 5.63 -1.50 -0.08
C TYR A 134 5.99 -1.85 -1.52
N LEU A 135 5.71 -3.09 -1.95
CA LEU A 135 5.95 -3.52 -3.33
C LEU A 135 5.22 -2.65 -4.34
N LEU A 136 3.96 -2.32 -4.07
CA LEU A 136 3.16 -1.45 -4.92
C LEU A 136 3.78 -0.05 -5.02
N VAL A 137 4.01 0.62 -3.89
CA VAL A 137 4.50 2.01 -3.90
C VAL A 137 5.92 2.11 -4.44
N SER A 138 6.79 1.11 -4.18
CA SER A 138 8.14 1.06 -4.75
C SER A 138 8.12 0.85 -6.27
N SER A 139 7.26 -0.04 -6.77
CA SER A 139 7.12 -0.26 -8.22
C SER A 139 6.59 0.98 -8.95
N LEU A 140 5.68 1.72 -8.33
CA LEU A 140 5.20 2.99 -8.86
C LEU A 140 6.31 4.06 -8.84
N ALA A 141 7.08 4.16 -7.76
CA ALA A 141 8.21 5.07 -7.67
C ALA A 141 9.27 4.78 -8.74
N GLU A 142 9.62 3.52 -8.94
CA GLU A 142 10.54 3.10 -10.01
C GLU A 142 10.00 3.45 -11.41
N TYR A 143 8.70 3.30 -11.63
CA TYR A 143 8.07 3.65 -12.90
C TYR A 143 8.27 5.14 -13.22
N PHE A 144 8.13 6.03 -12.24
CA PHE A 144 8.32 7.48 -12.43
C PHE A 144 9.78 7.90 -12.51
N ASP A 145 10.72 7.10 -12.00
CA ASP A 145 12.14 7.41 -12.06
C ASP A 145 12.81 6.94 -13.37
N ARG A 146 12.09 6.21 -14.23
CA ARG A 146 12.61 5.81 -15.54
C ARG A 146 12.75 7.01 -16.46
N PRO A 147 13.88 7.13 -17.21
CA PRO A 147 14.02 8.16 -18.26
C PRO A 147 12.89 8.05 -19.29
N ALA A 148 12.42 9.17 -19.80
CA ALA A 148 11.33 9.24 -20.79
C ALA A 148 11.59 8.37 -22.04
N GLU A 149 12.84 8.21 -22.45
CA GLU A 149 13.27 7.34 -23.55
C GLU A 149 12.99 5.86 -23.34
N TRP A 150 12.82 5.44 -22.07
CA TRP A 150 12.48 4.04 -21.71
C TRP A 150 10.97 3.80 -21.73
N VAL A 151 10.17 4.85 -21.65
CA VAL A 151 8.70 4.75 -21.62
C VAL A 151 8.15 4.43 -23.01
N GLU A 152 8.82 4.89 -24.08
CA GLU A 152 8.41 4.61 -25.46
C GLU A 152 8.65 3.14 -25.88
N SER A 153 9.51 2.40 -25.20
CA SER A 153 9.85 1.00 -25.52
C SER A 153 9.34 -0.02 -24.48
N ALA A 154 8.74 0.43 -23.38
CA ALA A 154 8.23 -0.46 -22.35
C ALA A 154 6.78 -0.87 -22.66
N GLU A 155 6.60 -1.85 -23.55
CA GLU A 155 5.43 -2.71 -23.45
C GLU A 155 5.47 -3.41 -22.11
N PHE A 156 4.58 -3.03 -21.22
CA PHE A 156 4.41 -3.60 -19.89
C PHE A 156 4.22 -5.12 -20.01
N GLY A 157 5.24 -5.91 -19.71
CA GLY A 157 5.13 -7.32 -19.44
C GLY A 157 5.26 -8.27 -20.63
N LEU A 158 5.57 -7.80 -21.84
CA LEU A 158 5.86 -8.66 -22.98
C LEU A 158 7.33 -8.48 -23.43
N ARG A 159 8.28 -8.92 -22.59
CA ARG A 159 9.57 -9.33 -23.14
C ARG A 159 9.36 -10.72 -23.72
N PRO A 160 9.62 -10.96 -25.02
CA PRO A 160 9.76 -12.31 -25.49
C PRO A 160 10.95 -12.92 -24.73
N GLU A 161 10.72 -14.05 -24.11
CA GLU A 161 11.79 -14.88 -23.58
C GLU A 161 12.71 -15.25 -24.75
N TYR A 162 13.98 -14.89 -24.63
CA TYR A 162 15.04 -15.42 -25.48
C TYR A 162 15.61 -16.68 -24.86
#